data_b9b2d225f3c27e784ce9206d79d899ff
#
_entry.id   b9b2d225f3c27e784ce9206d79d899ff
#
_cell.length_a   1.000
_cell.length_b   1.000
_cell.length_c   1.000
_cell.angle_alpha   90.00
_cell.angle_beta   90.00
_cell.angle_gamma   90.00
#
_symmetry.space_group_name_H-M   'P 1'
#
loop_
_entity.id
_entity.type
_entity.pdbx_description
1 polymer ?
#
loop_
_entity_poly.entity_id
_entity_poly.type
_entity_poly.pdbx_seq_one_letter_code
_entity_poly.pdbx_strand_id
1 'polypeptide(L)'
;MATMIKQTKEEISWAEIARAREMGVLDKLLAERDVIRFNLRSGTEVAIMVEKVEPGRAWMGFVDGVAERPMYERLLVRPVSWKESDARKWCNTDLVQDLPEDLVSIITPRTIRQTVEGEELVTTDLLWLHSATEFFGRRPWASGDDPTEEQLPVYKTERDRVKMWNGQTWPHYTRSVNASNSGLFCLVNTDGTATTYDADRSWAVAPGFWI
;
A
#
# COMPACT_ATOMS: atom_id res chain seq x y z
N MET A 1 -6.66 16.68 -17.86
CA MET A 1 -7.85 17.02 -17.03
C MET A 1 -7.68 16.34 -15.68
N ALA A 2 -7.67 17.12 -14.61
CA ALA A 2 -7.38 16.66 -13.27
C ALA A 2 -8.36 15.56 -12.81
N THR A 3 -7.82 14.52 -12.21
CA THR A 3 -8.57 13.54 -11.41
C THR A 3 -9.34 14.33 -10.36
N MET A 4 -10.66 14.15 -10.28
CA MET A 4 -11.46 14.75 -9.22
C MET A 4 -11.01 14.14 -7.88
N ILE A 5 -10.07 14.82 -7.22
CA ILE A 5 -9.79 14.62 -5.80
C ILE A 5 -10.99 15.20 -5.07
N LYS A 6 -11.87 14.34 -4.59
CA LYS A 6 -13.00 14.75 -3.77
C LYS A 6 -12.47 15.08 -2.38
N GLN A 7 -12.49 16.35 -2.07
CA GLN A 7 -12.25 16.97 -0.75
C GLN A 7 -10.95 16.60 -0.05
N THR A 8 -10.00 17.54 -0.10
CA THR A 8 -9.02 17.66 1.00
C THR A 8 -9.82 18.03 2.24
N LYS A 9 -9.90 17.14 3.23
CA LYS A 9 -10.35 17.52 4.56
C LYS A 9 -9.20 18.30 5.19
N GLU A 10 -9.29 19.63 5.16
CA GLU A 10 -8.43 20.48 5.94
C GLU A 10 -8.73 20.23 7.41
N GLU A 11 -7.68 19.95 8.19
CA GLU A 11 -7.66 19.93 9.65
C GLU A 11 -8.40 18.79 10.39
N ILE A 12 -8.31 17.55 9.93
CA ILE A 12 -8.65 16.43 10.80
C ILE A 12 -7.40 15.94 11.54
N SER A 13 -7.44 15.89 12.86
CA SER A 13 -6.33 15.37 13.68
C SER A 13 -6.37 13.85 13.80
N TRP A 14 -5.20 13.23 13.97
CA TRP A 14 -5.09 11.80 14.21
C TRP A 14 -5.83 11.37 15.49
N ALA A 15 -5.90 12.26 16.49
CA ALA A 15 -6.66 12.04 17.73
C ALA A 15 -8.18 11.95 17.47
N GLU A 16 -8.72 12.76 16.57
CA GLU A 16 -10.14 12.68 16.18
C GLU A 16 -10.44 11.38 15.43
N ILE A 17 -9.54 10.96 14.53
CA ILE A 17 -9.66 9.68 13.83
C ILE A 17 -9.61 8.51 14.83
N ALA A 18 -8.67 8.54 15.78
CA ALA A 18 -8.58 7.51 16.83
C ALA A 18 -9.86 7.41 17.64
N ARG A 19 -10.40 8.56 18.07
CA ARG A 19 -11.66 8.61 18.82
C ARG A 19 -12.84 8.08 18.02
N ALA A 20 -12.95 8.46 16.75
CA ALA A 20 -14.02 7.98 15.88
C ALA A 20 -13.94 6.46 15.67
N ARG A 21 -12.72 5.89 15.56
CA ARG A 21 -12.50 4.45 15.51
C ARG A 21 -12.97 3.76 16.78
N GLU A 22 -12.55 4.24 17.96
CA GLU A 22 -12.94 3.70 19.26
C GLU A 22 -14.46 3.72 19.47
N MET A 23 -15.12 4.75 18.97
CA MET A 23 -16.58 4.88 19.00
C MET A 23 -17.29 4.05 17.93
N GLY A 24 -16.57 3.43 16.99
CA GLY A 24 -17.16 2.68 15.87
C GLY A 24 -17.93 3.56 14.88
N VAL A 25 -17.46 4.78 14.63
CA VAL A 25 -18.11 5.78 13.75
C VAL A 25 -17.14 6.38 12.72
N LEU A 26 -16.06 5.66 12.37
CA LEU A 26 -15.10 6.14 11.36
C LEU A 26 -15.78 6.46 10.02
N ASP A 27 -16.76 5.67 9.62
CA ASP A 27 -17.55 5.84 8.40
C ASP A 27 -18.47 7.10 8.41
N LYS A 28 -18.60 7.78 9.56
CA LYS A 28 -19.26 9.09 9.67
C LYS A 28 -18.26 10.25 9.54
N LEU A 29 -17.00 9.98 9.88
CA LEU A 29 -15.92 10.97 9.85
C LEU A 29 -15.17 10.97 8.53
N LEU A 30 -14.89 9.79 7.97
CA LEU A 30 -14.11 9.57 6.76
C LEU A 30 -14.98 8.96 5.66
N ALA A 31 -14.66 9.28 4.42
CA ALA A 31 -15.25 8.66 3.23
C ALA A 31 -14.15 8.13 2.31
N GLU A 32 -14.48 7.09 1.52
CA GLU A 32 -13.59 6.62 0.47
C GLU A 32 -13.18 7.74 -0.47
N ARG A 33 -11.90 7.79 -0.83
CA ARG A 33 -11.24 8.84 -1.60
C ARG A 33 -11.02 10.17 -0.86
N ASP A 34 -11.33 10.29 0.43
CA ASP A 34 -10.83 11.41 1.23
C ASP A 34 -9.30 11.38 1.23
N VAL A 35 -8.67 12.54 1.09
CA VAL A 35 -7.21 12.68 1.08
C VAL A 35 -6.76 13.50 2.28
N ILE A 36 -5.81 12.97 3.04
CA ILE A 36 -5.20 13.64 4.19
C ILE A 36 -3.74 13.92 3.85
N ARG A 37 -3.31 15.18 3.98
CA ARG A 37 -1.93 15.61 3.77
C ARG A 37 -1.25 15.82 5.10
N PHE A 38 0.00 15.44 5.19
CA PHE A 38 0.84 15.67 6.37
C PHE A 38 2.31 15.64 5.99
N ASN A 39 3.17 16.08 6.91
CA ASN A 39 4.60 16.00 6.74
C ASN A 39 5.16 14.77 7.45
N LEU A 40 6.03 14.04 6.79
CA LEU A 40 6.92 13.09 7.43
C LEU A 40 7.85 13.84 8.41
N ARG A 41 8.47 13.14 9.35
CA ARG A 41 9.45 13.75 10.29
C ARG A 41 10.67 14.32 9.57
N SER A 42 11.02 13.73 8.43
CA SER A 42 12.03 14.24 7.50
C SER A 42 11.67 15.60 6.87
N GLY A 43 10.42 16.06 7.03
CA GLY A 43 9.89 17.30 6.46
C GLY A 43 9.27 17.14 5.07
N THR A 44 9.27 15.94 4.50
CA THR A 44 8.64 15.68 3.20
C THR A 44 7.12 15.68 3.33
N GLU A 45 6.44 16.51 2.54
CA GLU A 45 4.97 16.47 2.45
C GLU A 45 4.52 15.23 1.68
N VAL A 46 3.57 14.50 2.25
CA VAL A 46 2.94 13.32 1.65
C VAL A 46 1.42 13.38 1.78
N ALA A 47 0.75 12.57 0.99
CA ALA A 47 -0.70 12.42 1.03
C ALA A 47 -1.07 10.95 1.12
N ILE A 48 -2.07 10.65 1.94
CA ILE A 48 -2.74 9.36 1.99
C ILE A 48 -4.19 9.50 1.56
N MET A 49 -4.74 8.42 1.03
CA MET A 49 -6.15 8.33 0.64
C MET A 49 -6.85 7.27 1.48
N VAL A 50 -8.08 7.55 1.88
CA VAL A 50 -8.97 6.55 2.46
C VAL A 50 -9.42 5.61 1.33
N GLU A 51 -8.97 4.37 1.36
CA GLU A 51 -9.22 3.39 0.30
C GLU A 51 -10.47 2.55 0.55
N LYS A 52 -10.75 2.29 1.82
CA LYS A 52 -11.98 1.66 2.31
C LYS A 52 -12.21 2.10 3.74
N VAL A 53 -13.46 2.31 4.13
CA VAL A 53 -13.81 2.65 5.51
C VAL A 53 -14.95 1.79 6.02
N GLU A 54 -14.82 1.34 7.25
CA GLU A 54 -15.81 0.60 8.03
C GLU A 54 -15.95 1.31 9.40
N PRO A 55 -17.02 1.08 10.17
CA PRO A 55 -17.22 1.80 11.43
C PRO A 55 -16.05 1.79 12.40
N GLY A 56 -15.31 0.68 12.48
CA GLY A 56 -14.20 0.50 13.40
C GLY A 56 -12.82 0.40 12.75
N ARG A 57 -12.71 0.62 11.44
CA ARG A 57 -11.45 0.47 10.71
C ARG A 57 -11.44 1.24 9.39
N ALA A 58 -10.29 1.78 9.02
CA ALA A 58 -10.08 2.33 7.70
C ALA A 58 -8.79 1.77 7.07
N TRP A 59 -8.84 1.49 5.77
CA TRP A 59 -7.68 1.22 4.92
C TRP A 59 -7.19 2.55 4.37
N MET A 60 -5.93 2.84 4.61
CA MET A 60 -5.25 4.03 4.13
C MET A 60 -4.11 3.63 3.20
N GLY A 61 -3.93 4.33 2.10
CA GLY A 61 -2.79 4.13 1.22
C GLY A 61 -2.15 5.44 0.82
N PHE A 62 -0.82 5.45 0.68
CA PHE A 62 -0.14 6.61 0.11
C PHE A 62 -0.66 6.86 -1.31
N VAL A 63 -1.02 8.10 -1.59
CA VAL A 63 -1.55 8.52 -2.90
C VAL A 63 -0.50 8.28 -3.98
N ASP A 64 0.75 8.64 -3.70
CA ASP A 64 1.89 8.54 -4.59
C ASP A 64 3.03 7.75 -3.95
N GLY A 65 4.08 7.46 -4.72
CA GLY A 65 5.29 6.84 -4.21
C GLY A 65 5.96 7.72 -3.15
N VAL A 66 6.43 7.11 -2.07
CA VAL A 66 7.19 7.79 -1.00
C VAL A 66 8.68 7.49 -1.07
N ALA A 67 9.06 6.51 -1.86
CA ALA A 67 10.45 6.16 -2.18
C ALA A 67 10.52 5.43 -3.52
N GLU A 68 11.70 5.40 -4.12
CA GLU A 68 12.05 4.52 -5.24
C GLU A 68 13.06 3.50 -4.73
N ARG A 69 12.67 2.22 -4.68
CA ARG A 69 13.47 1.15 -4.10
C ARG A 69 13.21 -0.18 -4.81
N PRO A 70 14.20 -1.11 -4.82
CA PRO A 70 13.93 -2.50 -5.20
C PRO A 70 13.17 -3.23 -4.09
N MET A 71 12.50 -4.31 -4.44
CA MET A 71 11.96 -5.25 -3.46
C MET A 71 13.09 -5.98 -2.73
N TYR A 72 14.17 -6.32 -3.44
CA TYR A 72 15.39 -6.91 -2.92
C TYR A 72 16.60 -6.13 -3.43
N GLU A 73 17.45 -5.64 -2.54
CA GLU A 73 18.70 -4.95 -2.90
C GLU A 73 19.69 -5.87 -3.63
N ARG A 74 19.58 -7.18 -3.38
CA ARG A 74 20.36 -8.21 -4.07
C ARG A 74 19.46 -9.40 -4.37
N LEU A 75 19.29 -9.69 -5.64
CA LEU A 75 18.58 -10.88 -6.07
C LEU A 75 19.49 -12.10 -5.90
N LEU A 76 19.46 -12.71 -4.73
CA LEU A 76 20.35 -13.83 -4.38
C LEU A 76 19.68 -15.20 -4.49
N VAL A 77 18.38 -15.29 -4.29
CA VAL A 77 17.67 -16.57 -4.19
C VAL A 77 16.24 -16.42 -4.74
N ARG A 78 15.75 -17.42 -5.44
CA ARG A 78 14.35 -17.64 -5.79
C ARG A 78 13.79 -18.75 -4.90
N PRO A 79 12.54 -18.72 -4.50
CA PRO A 79 11.49 -17.74 -4.82
C PRO A 79 11.64 -16.42 -4.03
N VAL A 80 11.07 -15.33 -4.56
CA VAL A 80 10.96 -14.06 -3.82
C VAL A 80 9.63 -14.00 -3.06
N SER A 81 9.57 -13.22 -1.99
CA SER A 81 8.36 -13.04 -1.20
C SER A 81 8.31 -11.66 -0.55
N TRP A 82 7.12 -11.20 -0.20
CA TRP A 82 6.98 -10.00 0.63
C TRP A 82 7.71 -10.18 1.98
N LYS A 83 7.53 -11.33 2.62
CA LYS A 83 8.10 -11.62 3.94
C LYS A 83 9.59 -11.34 4.04
N GLU A 84 10.36 -11.76 3.04
CA GLU A 84 11.82 -11.65 3.04
C GLU A 84 12.34 -10.37 2.36
N SER A 85 11.45 -9.55 1.76
CA SER A 85 11.85 -8.39 0.97
C SER A 85 12.47 -7.28 1.82
N ASP A 86 13.47 -6.61 1.24
CA ASP A 86 14.09 -5.43 1.85
C ASP A 86 13.13 -4.24 1.86
N ALA A 87 12.23 -4.16 0.87
CA ALA A 87 11.16 -3.17 0.85
C ALA A 87 10.23 -3.31 2.07
N ARG A 88 9.85 -4.54 2.47
CA ARG A 88 9.07 -4.78 3.70
C ARG A 88 9.80 -4.31 4.94
N LYS A 89 11.07 -4.68 5.07
CA LYS A 89 11.90 -4.27 6.22
C LYS A 89 11.93 -2.75 6.31
N TRP A 90 12.23 -2.09 5.20
CA TRP A 90 12.26 -0.61 5.13
C TRP A 90 10.91 0.01 5.48
N CYS A 91 9.80 -0.49 4.97
CA CYS A 91 8.47 -0.01 5.31
C CYS A 91 8.21 -0.07 6.83
N ASN A 92 8.61 -1.17 7.48
CA ASN A 92 8.32 -1.42 8.89
C ASN A 92 9.42 -0.97 9.87
N THR A 93 10.50 -0.37 9.37
CA THR A 93 11.56 0.26 10.17
C THR A 93 11.68 1.73 9.83
N ASP A 94 12.35 2.07 8.72
CA ASP A 94 12.72 3.44 8.38
C ASP A 94 11.49 4.32 8.11
N LEU A 95 10.54 3.84 7.29
CA LEU A 95 9.36 4.63 6.96
C LEU A 95 8.42 4.81 8.17
N VAL A 96 8.21 3.76 8.97
CA VAL A 96 7.42 3.88 10.22
C VAL A 96 8.05 4.91 11.16
N GLN A 97 9.38 4.93 11.28
CA GLN A 97 10.08 5.92 12.10
C GLN A 97 9.98 7.35 11.57
N ASP A 98 9.76 7.51 10.26
CA ASP A 98 9.59 8.82 9.64
C ASP A 98 8.13 9.34 9.68
N LEU A 99 7.17 8.48 10.02
CA LEU A 99 5.78 8.89 10.25
C LEU A 99 5.64 9.73 11.54
N PRO A 100 4.66 10.67 11.61
CA PRO A 100 4.29 11.35 12.86
C PRO A 100 3.95 10.35 13.97
N GLU A 101 4.37 10.64 15.21
CA GLU A 101 4.15 9.74 16.34
C GLU A 101 2.67 9.48 16.64
N ASP A 102 1.87 10.51 16.54
CA ASP A 102 0.43 10.44 16.75
C ASP A 102 -0.26 9.58 15.69
N LEU A 103 0.22 9.61 14.43
CA LEU A 103 -0.22 8.68 13.41
C LEU A 103 0.21 7.24 13.74
N VAL A 104 1.49 7.01 14.05
CA VAL A 104 1.99 5.66 14.38
C VAL A 104 1.23 5.05 15.54
N SER A 105 0.87 5.85 16.55
CA SER A 105 0.14 5.38 17.73
C SER A 105 -1.25 4.80 17.44
N ILE A 106 -1.84 5.13 16.30
CA ILE A 106 -3.18 4.67 15.91
C ILE A 106 -3.15 3.63 14.78
N ILE A 107 -2.00 3.37 14.15
CA ILE A 107 -1.87 2.32 13.14
C ILE A 107 -2.08 0.95 13.79
N THR A 108 -2.93 0.15 13.19
CA THR A 108 -3.21 -1.22 13.63
C THR A 108 -2.40 -2.22 12.81
N PRO A 109 -1.64 -3.14 13.44
CA PRO A 109 -0.92 -4.17 12.72
C PRO A 109 -1.86 -5.07 11.90
N ARG A 110 -1.42 -5.44 10.71
CA ARG A 110 -2.10 -6.40 9.84
C ARG A 110 -1.30 -7.69 9.74
N THR A 111 -1.96 -8.83 9.95
CA THR A 111 -1.43 -10.12 9.55
C THR A 111 -1.63 -10.31 8.05
N ILE A 112 -0.57 -10.54 7.33
CA ILE A 112 -0.54 -10.79 5.88
C ILE A 112 -0.15 -12.25 5.66
N ARG A 113 -0.94 -12.96 4.88
CA ARG A 113 -0.66 -14.31 4.41
C ARG A 113 -0.32 -14.28 2.93
N GLN A 114 0.72 -14.98 2.56
CA GLN A 114 1.15 -15.13 1.17
C GLN A 114 1.55 -16.58 0.94
N THR A 115 1.12 -17.18 -0.17
CA THR A 115 1.57 -18.52 -0.57
C THR A 115 2.52 -18.39 -1.75
N VAL A 116 3.75 -18.83 -1.60
CA VAL A 116 4.76 -18.84 -2.66
C VAL A 116 5.28 -20.27 -2.83
N GLU A 117 5.20 -20.80 -4.04
CA GLU A 117 5.60 -22.19 -4.35
C GLU A 117 5.00 -23.25 -3.40
N GLY A 118 3.78 -22.99 -2.92
CA GLY A 118 3.08 -23.89 -2.00
C GLY A 118 3.42 -23.72 -0.53
N GLU A 119 4.36 -22.85 -0.18
CA GLU A 119 4.67 -22.50 1.21
C GLU A 119 3.82 -21.28 1.65
N GLU A 120 3.12 -21.44 2.78
CA GLU A 120 2.43 -20.33 3.42
C GLU A 120 3.41 -19.49 4.25
N LEU A 121 3.52 -18.22 3.88
CA LEU A 121 4.35 -17.22 4.56
C LEU A 121 3.45 -16.23 5.29
N VAL A 122 3.71 -16.01 6.56
CA VAL A 122 2.92 -15.11 7.40
C VAL A 122 3.81 -14.00 7.93
N THR A 123 3.31 -12.75 7.87
CA THR A 123 3.94 -11.58 8.48
C THR A 123 2.91 -10.78 9.27
N THR A 124 3.40 -9.93 10.18
CA THR A 124 2.59 -8.92 10.84
C THR A 124 3.27 -7.58 10.62
N ASP A 125 2.60 -6.67 9.94
CA ASP A 125 3.18 -5.43 9.45
C ASP A 125 2.32 -4.23 9.84
N LEU A 126 2.95 -3.11 10.15
CA LEU A 126 2.30 -1.80 10.32
C LEU A 126 2.05 -1.15 8.97
N LEU A 127 3.04 -1.22 8.08
CA LEU A 127 2.95 -0.75 6.70
C LEU A 127 3.20 -1.92 5.74
N TRP A 128 2.40 -2.00 4.68
CA TRP A 128 2.55 -3.05 3.66
C TRP A 128 2.26 -2.52 2.27
N LEU A 129 2.82 -3.14 1.24
CA LEU A 129 2.38 -2.90 -0.12
C LEU A 129 1.04 -3.62 -0.37
N HIS A 130 0.19 -3.00 -1.15
CA HIS A 130 -1.04 -3.65 -1.61
C HIS A 130 -0.73 -4.90 -2.42
N SER A 131 -1.61 -5.88 -2.36
CA SER A 131 -1.55 -7.02 -3.27
C SER A 131 -2.05 -6.65 -4.67
N ALA A 132 -1.72 -7.49 -5.64
CA ALA A 132 -2.34 -7.41 -6.95
C ALA A 132 -3.86 -7.60 -6.86
N THR A 133 -4.34 -8.42 -5.94
CA THR A 133 -5.78 -8.61 -5.69
C THR A 133 -6.44 -7.34 -5.18
N GLU A 134 -5.80 -6.58 -4.29
CA GLU A 134 -6.32 -5.31 -3.78
C GLU A 134 -6.42 -4.23 -4.87
N PHE A 135 -5.52 -4.24 -5.88
CA PHE A 135 -5.59 -3.33 -7.02
C PHE A 135 -6.50 -3.79 -8.15
N PHE A 136 -6.43 -5.06 -8.55
CA PHE A 136 -7.02 -5.55 -9.80
C PHE A 136 -8.19 -6.52 -9.61
N GLY A 137 -8.50 -6.90 -8.37
CA GLY A 137 -9.27 -8.09 -8.09
C GLY A 137 -8.45 -9.35 -8.40
N ARG A 138 -8.97 -10.51 -8.05
CA ARG A 138 -8.27 -11.78 -8.21
C ARG A 138 -7.90 -12.07 -9.67
N ARG A 139 -6.65 -12.37 -9.93
CA ARG A 139 -6.10 -12.58 -11.26
C ARG A 139 -5.21 -13.83 -11.31
N PRO A 140 -5.28 -14.64 -12.38
CA PRO A 140 -4.49 -15.87 -12.48
C PRO A 140 -2.98 -15.63 -12.64
N TRP A 141 -2.55 -14.44 -13.04
CA TRP A 141 -1.14 -14.08 -13.19
C TRP A 141 -0.48 -13.61 -11.89
N ALA A 142 -1.25 -13.34 -10.85
CA ALA A 142 -0.73 -13.05 -9.52
C ALA A 142 -0.95 -14.26 -8.61
N SER A 143 0.06 -14.65 -7.88
CA SER A 143 -0.01 -15.78 -6.95
C SER A 143 0.19 -15.35 -5.51
N GLY A 144 -0.34 -16.17 -4.64
CA GLY A 144 -0.05 -16.16 -3.23
C GLY A 144 -0.79 -15.14 -2.40
N ASP A 145 -1.64 -14.30 -2.99
CA ASP A 145 -2.44 -13.35 -2.21
C ASP A 145 -3.45 -14.10 -1.32
N ASP A 146 -3.68 -13.56 -0.12
CA ASP A 146 -4.62 -14.10 0.85
C ASP A 146 -6.00 -14.33 0.19
N PRO A 147 -6.60 -15.53 0.34
CA PRO A 147 -7.90 -15.83 -0.27
C PRO A 147 -9.05 -14.94 0.22
N THR A 148 -8.88 -14.23 1.33
CA THR A 148 -9.87 -13.29 1.87
C THR A 148 -9.74 -11.88 1.31
N GLU A 149 -8.67 -11.59 0.55
CA GLU A 149 -8.48 -10.28 -0.05
C GLU A 149 -9.42 -10.03 -1.23
N GLU A 150 -9.88 -8.80 -1.33
CA GLU A 150 -10.76 -8.31 -2.38
C GLU A 150 -10.20 -7.03 -3.00
N GLN A 151 -10.69 -6.70 -4.20
CA GLN A 151 -10.35 -5.44 -4.82
C GLN A 151 -10.89 -4.27 -3.98
N LEU A 152 -9.99 -3.36 -3.61
CA LEU A 152 -10.40 -2.15 -2.90
C LEU A 152 -11.33 -1.27 -3.75
N PRO A 153 -12.35 -0.68 -3.14
CA PRO A 153 -13.42 0.02 -3.89
C PRO A 153 -12.90 1.21 -4.70
N VAL A 154 -11.79 1.81 -4.31
CA VAL A 154 -11.20 2.97 -4.97
C VAL A 154 -10.39 2.63 -6.22
N TYR A 155 -10.02 1.37 -6.48
CA TYR A 155 -9.16 0.96 -7.59
C TYR A 155 -9.92 0.26 -8.72
N LYS A 156 -11.06 0.81 -9.15
CA LYS A 156 -11.91 0.18 -10.17
C LYS A 156 -11.41 0.35 -11.60
N THR A 157 -10.77 1.46 -11.91
CA THR A 157 -10.26 1.76 -13.26
C THR A 157 -8.74 1.81 -13.27
N GLU A 158 -8.13 1.71 -14.46
CA GLU A 158 -6.69 1.86 -14.63
C GLU A 158 -6.19 3.19 -14.07
N ARG A 159 -6.91 4.26 -14.35
CA ARG A 159 -6.58 5.60 -13.87
C ARG A 159 -6.53 5.70 -12.34
N ASP A 160 -7.37 4.96 -11.63
CA ASP A 160 -7.42 4.96 -10.16
C ASP A 160 -6.14 4.37 -9.55
N ARG A 161 -5.44 3.52 -10.29
CA ARG A 161 -4.25 2.80 -9.85
C ARG A 161 -2.94 3.52 -10.16
N VAL A 162 -2.98 4.54 -11.02
CA VAL A 162 -1.77 5.30 -11.39
C VAL A 162 -1.25 6.08 -10.19
N LYS A 163 0.03 5.93 -9.90
CA LYS A 163 0.74 6.71 -8.88
C LYS A 163 1.89 7.50 -9.50
N MET A 164 2.32 8.54 -8.81
CA MET A 164 3.39 9.40 -9.26
C MET A 164 4.65 9.19 -8.40
N TRP A 165 5.80 9.51 -8.99
CA TRP A 165 7.07 9.66 -8.32
C TRP A 165 7.85 10.78 -8.98
N ASN A 166 8.37 11.73 -8.19
CA ASN A 166 9.09 12.91 -8.71
C ASN A 166 8.33 13.68 -9.80
N GLY A 167 7.01 13.82 -9.64
CA GLY A 167 6.16 14.58 -10.55
C GLY A 167 5.81 13.88 -11.87
N GLN A 168 6.15 12.60 -12.03
CA GLN A 168 5.83 11.79 -13.20
C GLN A 168 5.08 10.52 -12.81
N THR A 169 4.24 9.99 -13.71
CA THR A 169 3.65 8.66 -13.50
C THR A 169 4.76 7.62 -13.48
N TRP A 170 4.77 6.76 -12.47
CA TRP A 170 5.84 5.81 -12.26
C TRP A 170 5.28 4.43 -11.90
N PRO A 171 5.87 3.33 -12.40
CA PRO A 171 5.45 2.01 -11.97
C PRO A 171 5.66 1.85 -10.47
N HIS A 172 4.78 1.11 -9.82
CA HIS A 172 4.92 0.85 -8.39
C HIS A 172 4.65 -0.61 -8.07
N TYR A 173 5.36 -1.09 -7.06
CA TYR A 173 5.27 -2.48 -6.62
C TYR A 173 3.95 -2.80 -5.94
N THR A 174 3.50 -4.03 -6.20
CA THR A 174 2.62 -4.77 -5.28
C THR A 174 3.45 -5.76 -4.47
N ARG A 175 2.90 -6.35 -3.41
CA ARG A 175 3.56 -7.43 -2.69
C ARG A 175 3.37 -8.81 -3.34
N SER A 176 2.53 -8.91 -4.37
CA SER A 176 2.20 -10.18 -5.03
C SER A 176 3.32 -10.64 -5.94
N VAL A 177 3.58 -11.93 -5.93
CA VAL A 177 4.54 -12.61 -6.80
C VAL A 177 3.85 -13.05 -8.08
N ASN A 178 4.58 -13.09 -9.20
CA ASN A 178 4.04 -13.60 -10.46
C ASN A 178 3.80 -15.11 -10.38
N ALA A 179 2.62 -15.57 -10.82
CA ALA A 179 2.22 -16.98 -10.73
C ALA A 179 3.04 -17.92 -11.61
N SER A 180 3.61 -17.41 -12.71
CA SER A 180 4.40 -18.20 -13.66
C SER A 180 5.91 -18.13 -13.39
N ASN A 181 6.35 -17.18 -12.59
CA ASN A 181 7.77 -16.95 -12.29
C ASN A 181 7.94 -16.34 -10.89
N SER A 182 8.22 -17.19 -9.92
CA SER A 182 8.43 -16.83 -8.52
C SER A 182 9.65 -15.92 -8.25
N GLY A 183 10.36 -15.49 -9.28
CA GLY A 183 11.42 -14.50 -9.19
C GLY A 183 10.99 -13.08 -9.55
N LEU A 184 9.71 -12.88 -9.91
CA LEU A 184 9.17 -11.59 -10.32
C LEU A 184 8.08 -11.13 -9.35
N PHE A 185 8.03 -9.82 -9.07
CA PHE A 185 6.88 -9.20 -8.45
C PHE A 185 5.92 -8.62 -9.48
N CYS A 186 4.64 -8.62 -9.13
CA CYS A 186 3.62 -7.90 -9.89
C CYS A 186 3.70 -6.40 -9.57
N LEU A 187 3.48 -5.57 -10.57
CA LEU A 187 3.48 -4.11 -10.48
C LEU A 187 2.23 -3.53 -11.11
N VAL A 188 1.94 -2.30 -10.73
CA VAL A 188 1.06 -1.40 -11.49
C VAL A 188 1.95 -0.53 -12.37
N ASN A 189 1.65 -0.48 -13.67
CA ASN A 189 2.40 0.28 -14.66
C ASN A 189 1.99 1.77 -14.66
N THR A 190 2.68 2.62 -15.41
CA THR A 190 2.43 4.06 -15.54
C THR A 190 1.04 4.43 -16.05
N ASP A 191 0.38 3.52 -16.75
CA ASP A 191 -1.00 3.66 -17.25
C ASP A 191 -2.06 2.99 -16.37
N GLY A 192 -1.64 2.36 -15.23
CA GLY A 192 -2.52 1.63 -14.32
C GLY A 192 -2.79 0.18 -14.70
N THR A 193 -2.18 -0.32 -15.78
CA THR A 193 -2.23 -1.74 -16.15
C THR A 193 -1.27 -2.57 -15.29
N ALA A 194 -1.46 -3.89 -15.29
CA ALA A 194 -0.56 -4.81 -14.59
C ALA A 194 0.68 -5.11 -15.43
N THR A 195 1.82 -5.23 -14.77
CA THR A 195 3.08 -5.72 -15.35
C THR A 195 3.86 -6.51 -14.30
N THR A 196 5.02 -7.04 -14.66
CA THR A 196 5.92 -7.75 -13.74
C THR A 196 7.37 -7.39 -14.04
N TYR A 197 8.17 -7.33 -12.95
CA TYR A 197 9.61 -7.07 -13.07
C TYR A 197 10.40 -7.86 -12.04
N ASP A 198 11.70 -7.96 -12.30
CA ASP A 198 12.69 -8.53 -11.38
C ASP A 198 12.67 -7.74 -10.06
N ALA A 199 12.86 -8.46 -8.96
CA ALA A 199 12.76 -7.92 -7.61
C ALA A 199 13.89 -6.92 -7.26
N ASP A 200 14.98 -6.91 -8.01
CA ASP A 200 16.14 -6.02 -7.83
C ASP A 200 16.05 -4.70 -8.60
N ARG A 201 14.98 -4.47 -9.34
CA ARG A 201 14.74 -3.19 -10.00
C ARG A 201 14.12 -2.18 -9.03
N SER A 202 14.50 -0.92 -9.15
CA SER A 202 13.93 0.16 -8.35
C SER A 202 12.67 0.71 -9.01
N TRP A 203 11.57 0.68 -8.26
CA TRP A 203 10.29 1.26 -8.64
C TRP A 203 9.68 1.99 -7.44
N ALA A 204 8.61 2.73 -7.66
CA ALA A 204 7.95 3.42 -6.57
C ALA A 204 7.39 2.45 -5.52
N VAL A 205 7.52 2.84 -4.27
CA VAL A 205 6.96 2.17 -3.10
C VAL A 205 5.89 3.07 -2.50
N ALA A 206 4.64 2.60 -2.51
CA ALA A 206 3.49 3.33 -1.99
C ALA A 206 2.69 2.40 -1.06
N PRO A 207 3.09 2.27 0.20
CA PRO A 207 2.44 1.36 1.13
C PRO A 207 1.06 1.83 1.57
N GLY A 208 0.32 0.89 2.17
CA GLY A 208 -0.89 1.14 2.92
C GLY A 208 -0.73 0.76 4.37
N PHE A 209 -1.75 1.10 5.17
CA PHE A 209 -1.86 0.75 6.59
C PHE A 209 -3.32 0.77 7.05
N TRP A 210 -3.57 0.20 8.21
CA TRP A 210 -4.87 0.26 8.87
C TRP A 210 -4.87 1.23 10.06
N ILE A 211 -6.01 1.89 10.22
CA ILE A 211 -6.34 2.63 11.43
C ILE A 211 -7.50 1.95 12.14
#